data_f3d8ac2be78427df43c3a407dd89fef4
#
_entry.id   f3d8ac2be78427df43c3a407dd89fef4
#
_cell.length_a   1.000
_cell.length_b   1.000
_cell.length_c   1.000
_cell.angle_alpha   90.00
_cell.angle_beta   90.00
_cell.angle_gamma   90.00
#
_symmetry.space_group_name_H-M   'P 1'
#
loop_
_entity.id
_entity.type
_entity.pdbx_description
1 polymer ?
#
loop_
_entity_poly.entity_id
_entity_poly.type
_entity_poly.pdbx_seq_one_letter_code
_entity_poly.pdbx_strand_id
1 'polypeptide(L)'
;SSGTQATGTIIDSLTINLSVLNPIRTREGSAVCEMTHINHGFGGNETIQIDHAAATGGISSTNFQGSRTVQSIIDENTYTFNAGANATSSEDGGGRVVIRAASATSEWDEQSFSAARGYPAAVTFHENRLVFGGTIAEPDTIFMSKIGEYFNHDVDEGADTDAIVLTAATGRTNEIRYLVSNRDLQVFTNTAELYVPTYLNQATTPTNAQIRQQTPYGTSFVTPVSVDGATIFAQSNGRIIREYIYTDSEDAYTSVPVSTIASDIFESPPKYLAVSHSTFGLPDSYAAMTLTNGDLAVFSSNRVEKRAAWTTFTTNGLFSSVVAIEDRIFVNAYDSENKLQLCELRENIGLDFYNYVSVSSGLATVSPLYTHNDVIDVLGFDGTNIDSLGSFTVNSSNKIDLSNHAGYTHVYVGKKFDSKIITNPVDATLGAGPATGETRGITNIVVDFKDTRSAKVNNKPFIVEESFTGKREFRSLGYERNPQITIEQNDPLPMQVNGLVAELIV
;
A
#
# COMPACT_ATOMS: atom_id res chain seq x y z
N SER A 1 -19.94 16.53 -20.50
CA SER A 1 -19.82 16.10 -21.89
C SER A 1 -20.15 14.62 -21.95
N SER A 2 -21.24 14.27 -22.62
CA SER A 2 -21.57 12.87 -22.90
C SER A 2 -20.58 12.38 -23.96
N GLY A 3 -19.58 11.61 -23.55
CA GLY A 3 -18.61 11.03 -24.48
C GLY A 3 -19.31 10.17 -25.52
N THR A 4 -18.90 10.30 -26.76
CA THR A 4 -19.35 9.46 -27.86
C THR A 4 -18.89 8.03 -27.61
N GLN A 5 -19.80 7.11 -27.40
CA GLN A 5 -19.49 5.71 -27.15
C GLN A 5 -19.56 4.90 -28.44
N ALA A 6 -18.43 4.32 -28.84
CA ALA A 6 -18.37 3.45 -30.03
C ALA A 6 -18.30 1.97 -29.57
N THR A 7 -19.04 1.10 -30.28
CA THR A 7 -18.97 -0.35 -30.10
C THR A 7 -18.77 -1.03 -31.44
N GLY A 8 -17.75 -1.88 -31.54
CA GLY A 8 -17.45 -2.64 -32.74
C GLY A 8 -18.04 -4.05 -32.69
N THR A 9 -18.57 -4.55 -33.80
CA THR A 9 -18.99 -5.93 -33.97
C THR A 9 -18.30 -6.50 -35.19
N ILE A 10 -17.53 -7.56 -35.02
CA ILE A 10 -16.90 -8.28 -36.12
C ILE A 10 -17.97 -9.06 -36.89
N ILE A 11 -18.12 -8.83 -38.20
CA ILE A 11 -19.07 -9.54 -39.05
C ILE A 11 -18.38 -10.74 -39.70
N ASP A 12 -17.15 -10.56 -40.12
CA ASP A 12 -16.27 -11.58 -40.65
C ASP A 12 -14.80 -11.20 -40.32
N SER A 13 -13.85 -11.98 -40.78
CA SER A 13 -12.42 -11.75 -40.51
C SER A 13 -11.86 -10.46 -41.13
N LEU A 14 -12.64 -9.72 -41.89
CA LEU A 14 -12.18 -8.55 -42.64
C LEU A 14 -13.14 -7.35 -42.58
N THR A 15 -14.29 -7.46 -41.92
CA THR A 15 -15.30 -6.40 -41.85
C THR A 15 -15.74 -6.10 -40.42
N ILE A 16 -15.71 -4.84 -40.03
CA ILE A 16 -16.18 -4.37 -38.72
C ILE A 16 -17.33 -3.39 -38.91
N ASN A 17 -18.41 -3.58 -38.15
CA ASN A 17 -19.46 -2.58 -37.98
C ASN A 17 -19.13 -1.74 -36.74
N LEU A 18 -18.87 -0.46 -36.90
CA LEU A 18 -18.71 0.48 -35.82
C LEU A 18 -20.05 1.16 -35.55
N SER A 19 -20.58 1.04 -34.33
CA SER A 19 -21.80 1.73 -33.88
C SER A 19 -21.43 2.93 -33.02
N VAL A 20 -21.78 4.13 -33.45
CA VAL A 20 -21.49 5.40 -32.78
C VAL A 20 -22.80 6.11 -32.42
N LEU A 21 -22.86 6.69 -31.22
CA LEU A 21 -24.05 7.41 -30.75
C LEU A 21 -23.94 8.90 -31.08
N ASN A 22 -24.94 9.42 -31.82
CA ASN A 22 -25.07 10.83 -32.26
C ASN A 22 -23.80 11.41 -32.91
N PRO A 23 -23.22 10.74 -33.91
CA PRO A 23 -21.96 11.16 -34.48
C PRO A 23 -22.09 12.23 -35.58
N ILE A 24 -23.34 12.54 -36.02
CA ILE A 24 -23.59 13.44 -37.15
C ILE A 24 -23.86 14.86 -36.67
N ARG A 25 -23.10 15.80 -37.18
CA ARG A 25 -23.34 17.23 -37.00
C ARG A 25 -23.78 17.90 -38.31
N THR A 26 -24.92 18.52 -38.27
CA THR A 26 -25.50 19.27 -39.41
C THR A 26 -25.21 20.77 -39.23
N ARG A 27 -25.20 21.48 -40.39
CA ARG A 27 -25.11 22.95 -40.44
C ARG A 27 -26.26 23.47 -41.27
N GLU A 28 -27.03 24.43 -40.75
CA GLU A 28 -28.16 25.05 -41.44
C GLU A 28 -27.75 25.54 -42.84
N GLY A 29 -28.56 25.21 -43.84
CA GLY A 29 -28.34 25.59 -45.25
C GLY A 29 -27.32 24.73 -46.00
N SER A 30 -26.66 23.76 -45.34
CA SER A 30 -25.62 22.92 -45.94
C SER A 30 -26.05 21.46 -46.06
N ALA A 31 -25.68 20.82 -47.17
CA ALA A 31 -25.78 19.37 -47.32
C ALA A 31 -24.52 18.63 -46.81
N VAL A 32 -23.47 19.35 -46.49
CA VAL A 32 -22.22 18.77 -45.94
C VAL A 32 -22.39 18.64 -44.44
N CYS A 33 -22.25 17.43 -43.97
CA CYS A 33 -22.34 17.06 -42.57
C CYS A 33 -20.94 16.61 -42.03
N GLU A 34 -20.69 16.86 -40.77
CA GLU A 34 -19.53 16.31 -40.07
C GLU A 34 -19.90 14.96 -39.44
N MET A 35 -18.99 13.99 -39.51
CA MET A 35 -19.10 12.69 -38.86
C MET A 35 -17.98 12.56 -37.83
N THR A 36 -18.34 12.33 -36.57
CA THR A 36 -17.39 11.96 -35.52
C THR A 36 -17.19 10.45 -35.52
N HIS A 37 -15.98 10.00 -35.81
CA HIS A 37 -15.61 8.60 -35.89
C HIS A 37 -14.16 8.45 -35.41
N ILE A 38 -14.00 8.07 -34.17
CA ILE A 38 -12.71 8.08 -33.47
C ILE A 38 -11.68 7.19 -34.18
N ASN A 39 -10.48 7.74 -34.44
CA ASN A 39 -9.38 7.08 -35.12
C ASN A 39 -9.81 6.43 -36.45
N HIS A 40 -10.53 7.16 -37.30
CA HIS A 40 -11.15 6.60 -38.47
C HIS A 40 -10.17 6.12 -39.54
N GLY A 41 -8.93 6.59 -39.58
CA GLY A 41 -7.91 6.18 -40.53
C GLY A 41 -8.21 6.43 -42.00
N PHE A 42 -9.31 7.13 -42.33
CA PHE A 42 -9.71 7.37 -43.71
C PHE A 42 -8.88 8.48 -44.36
N GLY A 43 -8.53 8.25 -45.61
CA GLY A 43 -8.11 9.32 -46.51
C GLY A 43 -9.30 10.04 -47.17
N GLY A 44 -9.04 11.17 -47.80
CA GLY A 44 -10.08 11.82 -48.62
C GLY A 44 -10.51 10.96 -49.82
N ASN A 45 -11.80 11.05 -50.23
CA ASN A 45 -12.42 10.31 -51.29
C ASN A 45 -12.69 8.81 -51.04
N GLU A 46 -12.52 8.31 -49.86
CA GLU A 46 -12.92 6.94 -49.49
C GLU A 46 -14.43 6.82 -49.38
N THR A 47 -14.92 5.61 -49.61
CA THR A 47 -16.36 5.32 -49.53
C THR A 47 -16.68 4.55 -48.28
N ILE A 48 -17.64 5.06 -47.51
CA ILE A 48 -18.20 4.44 -46.30
C ILE A 48 -19.64 4.04 -46.49
N GLN A 49 -20.09 3.04 -45.77
CA GLN A 49 -21.49 2.64 -45.66
C GLN A 49 -22.04 3.11 -44.32
N ILE A 50 -23.11 3.90 -44.35
CA ILE A 50 -23.79 4.39 -43.15
C ILE A 50 -25.12 3.69 -43.01
N ASP A 51 -25.38 3.06 -41.87
CA ASP A 51 -26.66 2.39 -41.57
C ASP A 51 -27.22 2.90 -40.23
N HIS A 52 -28.52 2.72 -40.03
CA HIS A 52 -29.27 3.05 -38.80
C HIS A 52 -29.22 4.53 -38.39
N ALA A 53 -28.84 5.44 -39.26
CA ALA A 53 -28.86 6.86 -38.92
C ALA A 53 -30.30 7.36 -38.72
N ALA A 54 -30.55 8.14 -37.69
CA ALA A 54 -31.79 8.84 -37.43
C ALA A 54 -31.83 10.21 -38.14
N ALA A 55 -33.03 10.74 -38.40
CA ALA A 55 -33.17 12.09 -38.94
C ALA A 55 -32.59 13.14 -37.97
N THR A 56 -31.86 14.11 -38.52
CA THR A 56 -31.17 15.16 -37.72
C THR A 56 -31.07 16.45 -38.52
N GLY A 57 -31.26 17.59 -37.89
CA GLY A 57 -31.15 18.89 -38.54
C GLY A 57 -32.09 19.11 -39.73
N GLY A 58 -33.24 18.42 -39.73
CA GLY A 58 -34.20 18.46 -40.83
C GLY A 58 -33.85 17.59 -42.06
N ILE A 59 -32.70 16.90 -42.00
CA ILE A 59 -32.33 15.90 -43.01
C ILE A 59 -32.94 14.54 -42.63
N SER A 60 -33.58 13.86 -43.57
CA SER A 60 -34.20 12.56 -43.31
C SER A 60 -33.16 11.47 -43.09
N SER A 61 -33.54 10.40 -42.35
CA SER A 61 -32.68 9.23 -42.10
C SER A 61 -32.20 8.58 -43.39
N THR A 62 -33.04 8.53 -44.44
CA THR A 62 -32.70 7.95 -45.75
C THR A 62 -31.58 8.70 -46.46
N ASN A 63 -31.48 10.01 -46.22
CA ASN A 63 -30.41 10.84 -46.78
C ASN A 63 -29.06 10.65 -46.10
N PHE A 64 -29.01 10.19 -44.88
CA PHE A 64 -27.77 9.82 -44.24
C PHE A 64 -27.31 8.41 -44.58
N GLN A 65 -28.25 7.48 -44.72
CA GLN A 65 -27.98 6.06 -44.91
C GLN A 65 -27.47 5.73 -46.32
N GLY A 66 -26.82 4.59 -46.42
CA GLY A 66 -26.23 4.07 -47.66
C GLY A 66 -24.78 4.48 -47.85
N SER A 67 -24.32 4.32 -49.09
CA SER A 67 -22.92 4.63 -49.45
C SER A 67 -22.69 6.12 -49.51
N ARG A 68 -21.65 6.60 -48.82
CA ARG A 68 -21.22 8.00 -48.78
C ARG A 68 -19.74 8.10 -49.02
N THR A 69 -19.32 9.19 -49.65
CA THR A 69 -17.88 9.48 -49.88
C THR A 69 -17.40 10.48 -48.84
N VAL A 70 -16.29 10.19 -48.18
CA VAL A 70 -15.55 11.10 -47.32
C VAL A 70 -15.02 12.25 -48.16
N GLN A 71 -15.48 13.47 -47.89
CA GLN A 71 -15.14 14.64 -48.71
C GLN A 71 -13.86 15.32 -48.24
N SER A 72 -13.71 15.52 -46.95
CA SER A 72 -12.51 16.08 -46.34
C SER A 72 -12.31 15.52 -44.95
N ILE A 73 -11.08 15.37 -44.58
CA ILE A 73 -10.63 15.03 -43.21
C ILE A 73 -10.47 16.33 -42.44
N ILE A 74 -11.09 16.44 -41.27
CA ILE A 74 -10.94 17.58 -40.34
C ILE A 74 -9.79 17.27 -39.39
N ASP A 75 -9.82 16.11 -38.74
CA ASP A 75 -8.80 15.59 -37.85
C ASP A 75 -8.88 14.04 -37.82
N GLU A 76 -8.08 13.41 -36.97
CA GLU A 76 -8.05 11.93 -36.85
C GLU A 76 -9.37 11.29 -36.40
N ASN A 77 -10.30 12.08 -35.87
CA ASN A 77 -11.59 11.63 -35.32
C ASN A 77 -12.79 12.19 -36.08
N THR A 78 -12.60 13.06 -37.08
CA THR A 78 -13.69 13.79 -37.71
C THR A 78 -13.45 13.99 -39.20
N TYR A 79 -14.47 13.67 -39.98
CA TYR A 79 -14.48 13.93 -41.44
C TYR A 79 -15.83 14.47 -41.91
N THR A 80 -15.88 14.96 -43.14
CA THR A 80 -17.11 15.46 -43.74
C THR A 80 -17.62 14.51 -44.86
N PHE A 81 -18.93 14.48 -45.00
CA PHE A 81 -19.62 13.79 -46.11
C PHE A 81 -20.82 14.58 -46.58
N ASN A 82 -21.31 14.30 -47.76
CA ASN A 82 -22.52 14.94 -48.32
C ASN A 82 -23.76 14.06 -48.09
N ALA A 83 -24.73 14.60 -47.36
CA ALA A 83 -26.01 13.91 -47.10
C ALA A 83 -27.04 14.01 -48.28
N GLY A 84 -26.75 14.79 -49.30
CA GLY A 84 -27.61 14.97 -50.46
C GLY A 84 -28.83 15.85 -50.25
N ALA A 85 -29.02 16.42 -49.07
CA ALA A 85 -30.09 17.37 -48.74
C ALA A 85 -29.57 18.43 -47.77
N ASN A 86 -30.03 19.68 -47.92
CA ASN A 86 -29.61 20.75 -47.02
C ASN A 86 -30.29 20.64 -45.65
N ALA A 87 -29.55 20.86 -44.59
CA ALA A 87 -30.08 20.92 -43.24
C ALA A 87 -30.91 22.21 -43.05
N THR A 88 -31.98 22.11 -42.29
CA THR A 88 -32.82 23.23 -41.89
C THR A 88 -32.45 23.79 -40.51
N SER A 89 -31.60 23.09 -39.77
CA SER A 89 -31.06 23.52 -38.50
C SER A 89 -29.64 22.96 -38.28
N SER A 90 -28.85 23.61 -37.41
CA SER A 90 -27.54 23.12 -36.96
C SER A 90 -27.72 22.31 -35.70
N GLU A 91 -27.53 21.00 -35.76
CA GLU A 91 -27.76 20.05 -34.67
C GLU A 91 -26.72 18.93 -34.66
N ASP A 92 -26.45 18.41 -33.44
CA ASP A 92 -25.71 17.17 -33.24
C ASP A 92 -26.71 16.03 -33.01
N GLY A 93 -26.56 14.91 -33.76
CA GLY A 93 -27.51 13.81 -33.69
C GLY A 93 -27.14 12.64 -34.59
N GLY A 94 -28.12 11.96 -35.16
CA GLY A 94 -27.96 10.76 -35.97
C GLY A 94 -28.39 9.48 -35.27
N GLY A 95 -28.62 9.53 -33.95
CA GLY A 95 -28.97 8.34 -33.16
C GLY A 95 -27.80 7.35 -33.08
N ARG A 96 -28.10 6.06 -33.04
CA ARG A 96 -27.08 5.00 -33.06
C ARG A 96 -26.71 4.65 -34.51
N VAL A 97 -25.72 5.33 -35.03
CA VAL A 97 -25.24 5.13 -36.40
C VAL A 97 -24.27 3.95 -36.47
N VAL A 98 -24.43 3.10 -37.48
CA VAL A 98 -23.45 2.06 -37.80
C VAL A 98 -22.68 2.50 -39.04
N ILE A 99 -21.35 2.50 -38.93
CA ILE A 99 -20.44 2.90 -39.99
C ILE A 99 -19.59 1.69 -40.37
N ARG A 100 -19.51 1.43 -41.69
CA ARG A 100 -18.66 0.38 -42.26
C ARG A 100 -17.76 0.99 -43.30
N ALA A 101 -16.47 0.57 -43.37
CA ALA A 101 -15.67 0.79 -44.55
C ALA A 101 -16.29 0.04 -45.74
N ALA A 102 -16.29 0.64 -46.93
CA ALA A 102 -16.81 -0.04 -48.14
C ALA A 102 -15.88 -1.15 -48.65
N SER A 103 -14.61 -1.11 -48.25
CA SER A 103 -13.61 -2.15 -48.51
C SER A 103 -13.18 -2.81 -47.20
N ALA A 104 -12.82 -4.08 -47.26
CA ALA A 104 -12.25 -4.79 -46.12
C ALA A 104 -10.94 -4.13 -45.68
N THR A 105 -10.70 -4.00 -44.35
CA THR A 105 -9.43 -3.57 -43.79
C THR A 105 -8.68 -4.77 -43.24
N SER A 106 -7.39 -4.82 -43.47
CA SER A 106 -6.46 -5.77 -42.82
C SER A 106 -5.83 -5.18 -41.53
N GLU A 107 -6.04 -3.91 -41.27
CA GLU A 107 -5.54 -3.20 -40.11
C GLU A 107 -6.70 -3.00 -39.13
N TRP A 108 -6.50 -3.47 -37.95
CA TRP A 108 -7.51 -3.38 -36.89
C TRP A 108 -6.82 -3.33 -35.51
N ASP A 109 -7.12 -2.29 -34.75
CA ASP A 109 -6.59 -2.09 -33.41
C ASP A 109 -7.71 -2.16 -32.38
N GLU A 110 -7.45 -2.88 -31.31
CA GLU A 110 -8.32 -2.96 -30.15
C GLU A 110 -7.65 -2.27 -28.94
N GLN A 111 -8.41 -1.48 -28.22
CA GLN A 111 -7.91 -0.86 -27.00
C GLN A 111 -7.46 -1.94 -26.01
N SER A 112 -6.19 -1.87 -25.55
CA SER A 112 -5.63 -2.79 -24.56
C SER A 112 -6.35 -2.69 -23.23
N PHE A 113 -6.90 -1.52 -22.87
CA PHE A 113 -7.64 -1.26 -21.63
C PHE A 113 -9.10 -0.96 -21.95
N SER A 114 -9.98 -1.89 -21.66
CA SER A 114 -11.42 -1.76 -21.92
C SER A 114 -12.23 -2.59 -20.91
N ALA A 115 -13.54 -2.40 -20.90
CA ALA A 115 -14.44 -3.21 -20.08
C ALA A 115 -14.40 -4.71 -20.43
N ALA A 116 -14.04 -5.04 -21.68
CA ALA A 116 -13.93 -6.43 -22.16
C ALA A 116 -12.56 -7.04 -21.85
N ARG A 117 -11.48 -6.28 -22.01
CA ARG A 117 -10.09 -6.75 -21.78
C ARG A 117 -9.60 -6.53 -20.36
N GLY A 118 -10.33 -5.73 -19.57
CA GLY A 118 -9.95 -5.33 -18.22
C GLY A 118 -9.08 -4.07 -18.21
N TYR A 119 -8.80 -3.62 -17.00
CA TYR A 119 -7.93 -2.49 -16.70
C TYR A 119 -6.70 -2.96 -15.93
N PRO A 120 -5.60 -2.20 -15.95
CA PRO A 120 -4.38 -2.58 -15.24
C PRO A 120 -4.61 -2.76 -13.74
N ALA A 121 -4.03 -3.83 -13.17
CA ALA A 121 -4.05 -4.12 -11.75
C ALA A 121 -2.99 -3.33 -10.98
N ALA A 122 -1.88 -2.96 -11.64
CA ALA A 122 -0.75 -2.26 -11.04
C ALA A 122 -0.33 -1.05 -11.88
N VAL A 123 0.17 -0.02 -11.19
CA VAL A 123 0.70 1.21 -11.80
C VAL A 123 1.89 1.73 -11.01
N THR A 124 2.90 2.22 -11.73
CA THR A 124 4.05 2.90 -11.13
C THR A 124 4.71 3.83 -12.15
N PHE A 125 5.66 4.67 -11.70
CA PHE A 125 6.56 5.39 -12.57
C PHE A 125 7.95 4.75 -12.51
N HIS A 126 8.58 4.57 -13.66
CA HIS A 126 9.93 4.04 -13.75
C HIS A 126 10.66 4.66 -14.95
N GLU A 127 11.88 5.15 -14.78
CA GLU A 127 12.72 5.75 -15.83
C GLU A 127 11.98 6.76 -16.74
N ASN A 128 11.25 7.70 -16.15
CA ASN A 128 10.44 8.71 -16.86
C ASN A 128 9.33 8.11 -17.75
N ARG A 129 8.85 6.92 -17.44
CA ARG A 129 7.71 6.26 -18.08
C ARG A 129 6.60 5.99 -17.06
N LEU A 130 5.35 6.12 -17.48
CA LEU A 130 4.23 5.56 -16.75
C LEU A 130 4.10 4.08 -17.11
N VAL A 131 4.08 3.23 -16.10
CA VAL A 131 4.08 1.78 -16.26
C VAL A 131 2.80 1.19 -15.70
N PHE A 132 2.09 0.45 -16.52
CA PHE A 132 0.93 -0.35 -16.14
C PHE A 132 1.28 -1.84 -16.20
N GLY A 133 0.61 -2.65 -15.38
CA GLY A 133 0.81 -4.10 -15.38
C GLY A 133 -0.46 -4.87 -15.12
N GLY A 134 -0.62 -5.97 -15.84
CA GLY A 134 -1.66 -6.96 -15.65
C GLY A 134 -3.08 -6.46 -15.93
N THR A 135 -3.67 -6.94 -17.00
CA THR A 135 -5.12 -6.81 -17.26
C THR A 135 -5.78 -8.18 -17.16
N ILE A 136 -7.10 -8.24 -17.21
CA ILE A 136 -7.80 -9.53 -17.24
C ILE A 136 -7.41 -10.35 -18.48
N ALA A 137 -7.29 -9.71 -19.64
CA ALA A 137 -6.93 -10.38 -20.89
C ALA A 137 -5.44 -10.67 -21.02
N GLU A 138 -4.60 -9.82 -20.45
CA GLU A 138 -3.14 -9.90 -20.49
C GLU A 138 -2.56 -9.77 -19.08
N PRO A 139 -2.71 -10.81 -18.22
CA PRO A 139 -2.38 -10.73 -16.81
C PRO A 139 -0.88 -10.64 -16.51
N ASP A 140 -0.03 -11.05 -17.43
CA ASP A 140 1.42 -11.11 -17.33
C ASP A 140 2.15 -10.06 -18.21
N THR A 141 1.41 -9.06 -18.69
CA THR A 141 1.94 -8.03 -19.60
C THR A 141 2.13 -6.69 -18.87
N ILE A 142 3.24 -6.05 -19.18
CA ILE A 142 3.61 -4.70 -18.73
C ILE A 142 3.52 -3.75 -19.92
N PHE A 143 2.93 -2.59 -19.71
CA PHE A 143 2.80 -1.51 -20.68
C PHE A 143 3.52 -0.28 -20.15
N MET A 144 4.56 0.20 -20.84
CA MET A 144 5.30 1.40 -20.47
C MET A 144 5.05 2.50 -21.51
N SER A 145 4.78 3.71 -21.05
CA SER A 145 4.59 4.87 -21.92
C SER A 145 5.87 5.27 -22.69
N LYS A 146 5.74 6.13 -23.67
CA LYS A 146 6.89 6.87 -24.23
C LYS A 146 7.61 7.67 -23.13
N ILE A 147 8.92 7.89 -23.29
CA ILE A 147 9.71 8.65 -22.31
C ILE A 147 9.19 10.08 -22.22
N GLY A 148 8.76 10.48 -21.00
CA GLY A 148 8.25 11.81 -20.73
C GLY A 148 6.82 12.09 -21.21
N GLU A 149 6.22 11.17 -21.96
CA GLU A 149 4.85 11.26 -22.47
C GLU A 149 3.98 10.21 -21.80
N TYR A 150 3.59 10.44 -20.56
CA TYR A 150 2.97 9.46 -19.68
C TYR A 150 1.62 8.89 -20.16
N PHE A 151 0.92 9.59 -21.03
CA PHE A 151 -0.36 9.12 -21.59
C PHE A 151 -0.23 8.54 -23.01
N ASN A 152 0.99 8.50 -23.55
CA ASN A 152 1.25 7.97 -24.89
C ASN A 152 1.88 6.56 -24.75
N HIS A 153 1.13 5.53 -25.10
CA HIS A 153 1.55 4.13 -25.08
C HIS A 153 1.63 3.53 -26.50
N ASP A 154 1.79 4.40 -27.51
CA ASP A 154 1.94 3.98 -28.89
C ASP A 154 3.31 3.35 -29.12
N VAL A 155 3.32 2.12 -29.64
CA VAL A 155 4.52 1.29 -29.88
C VAL A 155 5.14 1.48 -31.25
N ASP A 156 4.86 2.58 -31.91
CA ASP A 156 5.30 3.02 -33.25
C ASP A 156 6.49 2.25 -33.91
N GLU A 157 7.46 2.98 -34.43
CA GLU A 157 8.54 2.47 -35.26
C GLU A 157 9.69 1.80 -34.50
N GLY A 158 9.61 1.71 -33.14
CA GLY A 158 10.62 1.09 -32.31
C GLY A 158 11.83 2.00 -32.00
N ALA A 159 11.62 3.32 -31.98
CA ALA A 159 12.63 4.27 -31.50
C ALA A 159 12.92 4.04 -30.01
N ASP A 160 14.11 4.43 -29.56
CA ASP A 160 14.53 4.25 -28.15
C ASP A 160 13.60 4.93 -27.13
N THR A 161 12.87 5.96 -27.56
CA THR A 161 11.91 6.70 -26.73
C THR A 161 10.50 6.13 -26.76
N ASP A 162 10.19 5.21 -27.66
CA ASP A 162 8.83 4.69 -27.86
C ASP A 162 8.34 3.87 -26.67
N ALA A 163 7.02 3.65 -26.66
CA ALA A 163 6.36 2.83 -25.66
C ALA A 163 6.85 1.37 -25.73
N ILE A 164 6.78 0.68 -24.61
CA ILE A 164 7.27 -0.70 -24.47
C ILE A 164 6.14 -1.59 -23.98
N VAL A 165 5.94 -2.71 -24.65
CA VAL A 165 5.04 -3.78 -24.21
C VAL A 165 5.87 -5.05 -23.99
N LEU A 166 5.82 -5.58 -22.75
CA LEU A 166 6.58 -6.76 -22.36
C LEU A 166 5.64 -7.79 -21.76
N THR A 167 5.64 -8.99 -22.32
CA THR A 167 4.92 -10.14 -21.76
C THR A 167 5.91 -11.11 -21.13
N ALA A 168 5.61 -11.56 -19.90
CA ALA A 168 6.45 -12.50 -19.18
C ALA A 168 6.31 -13.90 -19.77
N ALA A 169 7.22 -14.30 -20.65
CA ALA A 169 7.27 -15.65 -21.22
C ALA A 169 7.78 -16.67 -20.20
N THR A 170 6.93 -17.06 -19.25
CA THR A 170 7.22 -18.07 -18.23
C THR A 170 6.34 -19.31 -18.43
N GLY A 171 6.73 -20.45 -17.88
CA GLY A 171 5.96 -21.69 -17.99
C GLY A 171 4.64 -21.70 -17.19
N ARG A 172 4.26 -20.58 -16.58
CA ARG A 172 3.03 -20.41 -15.78
C ARG A 172 2.44 -19.02 -16.06
N THR A 173 1.13 -18.90 -15.94
CA THR A 173 0.47 -17.59 -15.98
C THR A 173 0.82 -16.81 -14.70
N ASN A 174 1.48 -15.68 -14.86
CA ASN A 174 1.90 -14.80 -13.78
C ASN A 174 1.01 -13.57 -13.77
N GLU A 175 -0.07 -13.61 -12.99
CA GLU A 175 -0.92 -12.43 -12.78
C GLU A 175 -0.14 -11.36 -12.04
N ILE A 176 0.14 -10.23 -12.69
CA ILE A 176 0.82 -9.08 -12.09
C ILE A 176 -0.12 -8.45 -11.06
N ARG A 177 0.36 -8.32 -9.82
CA ARG A 177 -0.37 -7.69 -8.71
C ARG A 177 0.18 -6.33 -8.36
N TYR A 178 1.52 -6.19 -8.40
CA TYR A 178 2.18 -4.95 -8.03
C TYR A 178 3.42 -4.71 -8.88
N LEU A 179 3.71 -3.43 -9.07
CA LEU A 179 4.93 -2.91 -9.69
C LEU A 179 5.63 -1.98 -8.70
N VAL A 180 6.92 -2.18 -8.49
CA VAL A 180 7.72 -1.36 -7.58
C VAL A 180 8.96 -0.86 -8.33
N SER A 181 9.08 0.46 -8.40
CA SER A 181 10.25 1.11 -8.99
C SER A 181 11.33 1.30 -7.94
N ASN A 182 12.42 0.57 -8.09
CA ASN A 182 13.64 0.70 -7.30
C ASN A 182 14.84 0.89 -8.24
N ARG A 183 15.98 0.24 -7.95
CA ARG A 183 17.10 0.14 -8.90
C ARG A 183 16.63 -0.36 -10.26
N ASP A 184 15.84 -1.43 -10.25
CA ASP A 184 15.19 -2.03 -11.40
C ASP A 184 13.66 -1.95 -11.22
N LEU A 185 12.90 -2.14 -12.29
CA LEU A 185 11.46 -2.31 -12.17
C LEU A 185 11.17 -3.72 -11.66
N GLN A 186 10.72 -3.82 -10.44
CA GLN A 186 10.32 -5.08 -9.81
C GLN A 186 8.85 -5.38 -10.11
N VAL A 187 8.57 -6.64 -10.43
CA VAL A 187 7.24 -7.10 -10.84
C VAL A 187 6.83 -8.25 -9.93
N PHE A 188 5.83 -7.99 -9.09
CA PHE A 188 5.30 -8.96 -8.15
C PHE A 188 4.04 -9.59 -8.71
N THR A 189 4.07 -10.92 -8.87
CA THR A 189 2.94 -11.67 -9.41
C THR A 189 2.35 -12.64 -8.38
N ASN A 190 1.27 -13.31 -8.74
CA ASN A 190 0.66 -14.33 -7.89
C ASN A 190 1.54 -15.57 -7.66
N THR A 191 2.53 -15.85 -8.52
CA THR A 191 3.33 -17.08 -8.49
C THR A 191 4.84 -16.86 -8.44
N ALA A 192 5.33 -15.66 -8.73
CA ALA A 192 6.76 -15.37 -8.86
C ALA A 192 7.06 -13.89 -8.65
N GLU A 193 8.33 -13.57 -8.38
CA GLU A 193 8.90 -12.24 -8.44
C GLU A 193 9.81 -12.16 -9.67
N LEU A 194 9.53 -11.14 -10.50
CA LEU A 194 10.26 -10.84 -11.72
C LEU A 194 10.84 -9.42 -11.65
N TYR A 195 11.71 -9.08 -12.59
CA TYR A 195 12.18 -7.71 -12.73
C TYR A 195 12.50 -7.39 -14.19
N VAL A 196 12.47 -6.10 -14.51
CA VAL A 196 13.01 -5.56 -15.76
C VAL A 196 14.32 -4.87 -15.40
N PRO A 197 15.48 -5.38 -15.90
CA PRO A 197 16.79 -4.81 -15.57
C PRO A 197 16.93 -3.39 -16.08
N THR A 198 17.46 -2.50 -15.24
CA THR A 198 17.95 -1.18 -15.63
C THR A 198 19.44 -1.26 -15.82
N TYR A 199 19.92 -0.96 -17.03
CA TYR A 199 21.34 -1.02 -17.32
C TYR A 199 22.03 0.28 -16.95
N LEU A 200 23.18 0.19 -16.29
CA LEU A 200 24.01 1.36 -15.98
C LEU A 200 24.36 2.12 -17.27
N ASN A 201 24.01 3.40 -17.30
CA ASN A 201 24.24 4.31 -18.44
C ASN A 201 23.47 4.00 -19.73
N GLN A 202 22.44 3.19 -19.68
CA GLN A 202 21.58 2.93 -20.84
C GLN A 202 20.12 2.88 -20.40
N ALA A 203 19.29 3.78 -20.95
CA ALA A 203 17.86 3.77 -20.68
C ALA A 203 17.20 2.49 -21.19
N THR A 204 16.09 2.09 -20.57
CA THR A 204 15.28 0.99 -21.06
C THR A 204 14.58 1.38 -22.36
N THR A 205 14.82 0.61 -23.41
CA THR A 205 14.31 0.84 -24.77
C THR A 205 13.49 -0.37 -25.27
N PRO A 206 12.66 -0.23 -26.30
CA PRO A 206 11.92 -1.35 -26.87
C PRO A 206 12.81 -2.53 -27.29
N THR A 207 14.07 -2.27 -27.65
CA THR A 207 15.01 -3.28 -28.16
C THR A 207 15.81 -3.99 -27.06
N ASN A 208 16.01 -3.37 -25.88
CA ASN A 208 16.81 -3.95 -24.79
C ASN A 208 15.97 -4.41 -23.60
N ALA A 209 14.71 -4.01 -23.54
CA ALA A 209 13.81 -4.37 -22.43
C ALA A 209 13.57 -5.87 -22.37
N GLN A 210 13.77 -6.44 -21.20
CA GLN A 210 13.55 -7.88 -20.91
C GLN A 210 12.94 -8.04 -19.54
N ILE A 211 11.99 -8.96 -19.41
CA ILE A 211 11.46 -9.38 -18.11
C ILE A 211 12.10 -10.70 -17.70
N ARG A 212 12.60 -10.79 -16.47
CA ARG A 212 13.32 -11.96 -15.94
C ARG A 212 12.70 -12.41 -14.63
N GLN A 213 12.41 -13.71 -14.54
CA GLN A 213 11.99 -14.33 -13.27
C GLN A 213 13.21 -14.56 -12.38
N GLN A 214 13.07 -14.26 -11.08
CA GLN A 214 14.11 -14.46 -10.07
C GLN A 214 13.71 -15.50 -9.03
N THR A 215 12.53 -15.33 -8.42
CA THR A 215 12.09 -16.20 -7.32
C THR A 215 10.67 -16.71 -7.55
N PRO A 216 10.31 -17.92 -7.08
CA PRO A 216 9.05 -18.58 -7.38
C PRO A 216 8.04 -18.55 -6.21
N TYR A 217 7.99 -17.46 -5.42
CA TYR A 217 7.16 -17.43 -4.20
C TYR A 217 5.81 -16.80 -4.38
N GLY A 218 5.71 -15.79 -5.26
CA GLY A 218 4.50 -15.02 -5.49
C GLY A 218 4.13 -14.10 -4.32
N THR A 219 3.29 -13.14 -4.59
CA THR A 219 2.86 -12.09 -3.65
C THR A 219 1.38 -12.20 -3.34
N SER A 220 0.99 -11.95 -2.09
CA SER A 220 -0.41 -11.81 -1.66
C SER A 220 -0.98 -10.44 -2.08
N PHE A 221 -2.24 -10.14 -1.72
CA PHE A 221 -2.87 -8.84 -1.99
C PHE A 221 -2.48 -7.75 -0.97
N VAL A 222 -1.21 -7.75 -0.55
CA VAL A 222 -0.63 -6.71 0.31
C VAL A 222 0.41 -5.96 -0.50
N THR A 223 0.28 -4.65 -0.59
CA THR A 223 1.19 -3.81 -1.39
C THR A 223 2.63 -3.94 -0.90
N PRO A 224 3.57 -4.37 -1.74
CA PRO A 224 4.99 -4.39 -1.40
C PRO A 224 5.52 -2.99 -1.18
N VAL A 225 6.45 -2.81 -0.24
CA VAL A 225 7.02 -1.50 0.10
C VAL A 225 8.53 -1.58 0.17
N SER A 226 9.19 -0.57 -0.39
CA SER A 226 10.66 -0.43 -0.35
C SER A 226 11.15 0.01 1.03
N VAL A 227 12.21 -0.66 1.52
CA VAL A 227 12.90 -0.37 2.78
C VAL A 227 14.40 -0.55 2.57
N ASP A 228 15.18 0.51 2.77
CA ASP A 228 16.64 0.46 2.78
C ASP A 228 17.25 -0.33 1.59
N GLY A 229 16.73 -0.10 0.38
CA GLY A 229 17.20 -0.74 -0.85
C GLY A 229 16.68 -2.16 -1.13
N ALA A 230 15.80 -2.69 -0.27
CA ALA A 230 15.06 -3.92 -0.51
C ALA A 230 13.56 -3.65 -0.56
N THR A 231 12.79 -4.63 -1.01
CA THR A 231 11.34 -4.57 -1.02
C THR A 231 10.78 -5.65 -0.11
N ILE A 232 10.00 -5.23 0.90
CA ILE A 232 9.29 -6.15 1.79
C ILE A 232 7.94 -6.49 1.15
N PHE A 233 7.59 -7.76 1.10
CA PHE A 233 6.31 -8.24 0.59
C PHE A 233 5.81 -9.47 1.36
N ALA A 234 4.52 -9.70 1.34
CA ALA A 234 3.90 -10.90 1.88
C ALA A 234 3.79 -11.96 0.78
N GLN A 235 4.37 -13.14 1.00
CA GLN A 235 4.30 -14.27 0.07
C GLN A 235 2.84 -14.62 -0.25
N SER A 236 2.58 -15.26 -1.38
CA SER A 236 1.23 -15.58 -1.89
C SER A 236 0.31 -16.28 -0.88
N ASN A 237 0.87 -17.08 0.05
CA ASN A 237 0.12 -17.71 1.14
C ASN A 237 -0.25 -16.76 2.30
N GLY A 238 0.25 -15.52 2.30
CA GLY A 238 0.02 -14.50 3.32
C GLY A 238 0.67 -14.76 4.69
N ARG A 239 1.46 -15.84 4.85
CA ARG A 239 2.02 -16.25 6.16
C ARG A 239 3.51 -16.03 6.31
N ILE A 240 4.20 -15.70 5.22
CA ILE A 240 5.64 -15.49 5.22
C ILE A 240 5.89 -14.10 4.65
N ILE A 241 6.56 -13.28 5.43
CA ILE A 241 7.05 -11.99 4.97
C ILE A 241 8.47 -12.18 4.46
N ARG A 242 8.69 -11.66 3.26
CA ARG A 242 9.96 -11.76 2.55
C ARG A 242 10.53 -10.40 2.23
N GLU A 243 11.81 -10.39 2.09
CA GLU A 243 12.61 -9.29 1.63
C GLU A 243 13.20 -9.62 0.27
N TYR A 244 12.84 -8.83 -0.76
CA TYR A 244 13.36 -8.96 -2.11
C TYR A 244 14.49 -7.96 -2.30
N ILE A 245 15.71 -8.44 -2.38
CA ILE A 245 16.93 -7.62 -2.40
C ILE A 245 17.86 -8.05 -3.51
N TYR A 246 18.45 -7.07 -4.19
CA TYR A 246 19.51 -7.30 -5.15
C TYR A 246 20.83 -7.57 -4.44
N THR A 247 21.54 -8.60 -4.90
CA THR A 247 22.84 -9.02 -4.35
C THR A 247 23.91 -8.90 -5.44
N ASP A 248 24.80 -7.94 -5.30
CA ASP A 248 25.84 -7.67 -6.30
C ASP A 248 26.77 -8.88 -6.55
N SER A 249 27.01 -9.71 -5.54
CA SER A 249 27.86 -10.90 -5.69
C SER A 249 27.22 -11.99 -6.56
N GLU A 250 25.92 -12.01 -6.70
CA GLU A 250 25.15 -13.00 -7.47
C GLU A 250 24.62 -12.40 -8.78
N ASP A 251 24.70 -11.08 -8.95
CA ASP A 251 24.08 -10.32 -10.04
C ASP A 251 22.59 -10.67 -10.21
N ALA A 252 21.91 -10.85 -9.08
CA ALA A 252 20.55 -11.37 -9.02
C ALA A 252 19.77 -10.82 -7.82
N TYR A 253 18.45 -10.85 -7.96
CA TYR A 253 17.56 -10.65 -6.82
C TYR A 253 17.38 -11.96 -6.05
N THR A 254 17.43 -11.85 -4.75
CA THR A 254 17.11 -12.96 -3.83
C THR A 254 15.91 -12.60 -2.97
N SER A 255 15.16 -13.60 -2.53
CA SER A 255 14.00 -13.43 -1.67
C SER A 255 14.23 -14.15 -0.34
N VAL A 256 14.55 -13.38 0.70
CA VAL A 256 14.88 -13.90 2.03
C VAL A 256 13.65 -13.82 2.95
N PRO A 257 13.26 -14.91 3.63
CA PRO A 257 12.17 -14.83 4.61
C PRO A 257 12.65 -14.13 5.88
N VAL A 258 12.00 -13.01 6.24
CA VAL A 258 12.34 -12.22 7.45
C VAL A 258 11.42 -12.52 8.63
N SER A 259 10.33 -13.26 8.43
CA SER A 259 9.39 -13.65 9.49
C SER A 259 9.58 -15.07 10.02
N THR A 260 10.65 -15.77 9.66
CA THR A 260 10.83 -17.19 10.02
C THR A 260 10.83 -17.42 11.53
N ILE A 261 11.48 -16.54 12.30
CA ILE A 261 11.58 -16.65 13.76
C ILE A 261 10.27 -16.20 14.45
N ALA A 262 9.46 -15.40 13.76
CA ALA A 262 8.19 -14.81 14.24
C ALA A 262 6.98 -15.37 13.47
N SER A 263 7.02 -16.64 13.13
CA SER A 263 5.98 -17.29 12.31
C SER A 263 4.61 -17.34 13.01
N ASP A 264 4.59 -17.35 14.33
CA ASP A 264 3.39 -17.27 15.18
C ASP A 264 2.60 -15.97 14.97
N ILE A 265 3.27 -14.85 14.76
CA ILE A 265 2.64 -13.56 14.47
C ILE A 265 1.80 -13.66 13.18
N PHE A 266 2.29 -14.37 12.17
CA PHE A 266 1.68 -14.47 10.85
C PHE A 266 0.77 -15.71 10.67
N GLU A 267 0.31 -16.33 11.75
CA GLU A 267 -0.86 -17.21 11.70
C GLU A 267 -2.09 -16.42 11.20
N SER A 268 -2.14 -15.13 11.50
CA SER A 268 -3.08 -14.17 10.92
C SER A 268 -2.42 -13.39 9.79
N PRO A 269 -2.86 -13.56 8.53
CA PRO A 269 -2.25 -12.89 7.38
C PRO A 269 -2.35 -11.35 7.45
N PRO A 270 -1.35 -10.62 6.92
CA PRO A 270 -1.41 -9.17 6.83
C PRO A 270 -2.43 -8.70 5.79
N LYS A 271 -2.99 -7.50 6.03
CA LYS A 271 -3.91 -6.78 5.13
C LYS A 271 -3.27 -5.56 4.49
N TYR A 272 -2.58 -4.76 5.29
CA TYR A 272 -1.93 -3.53 4.86
C TYR A 272 -0.52 -3.51 5.39
N LEU A 273 0.38 -2.90 4.63
CA LEU A 273 1.79 -2.72 4.96
C LEU A 273 2.16 -1.27 4.70
N ALA A 274 2.80 -0.64 5.67
CA ALA A 274 3.38 0.70 5.55
C ALA A 274 4.77 0.72 6.16
N VAL A 275 5.64 1.59 5.65
CA VAL A 275 7.02 1.74 6.11
C VAL A 275 7.30 3.17 6.49
N SER A 276 7.85 3.36 7.68
CA SER A 276 8.50 4.57 8.13
C SER A 276 10.01 4.39 8.02
N HIS A 277 10.67 5.30 7.33
CA HIS A 277 12.13 5.25 7.16
C HIS A 277 12.84 5.83 8.38
N SER A 278 14.07 5.37 8.60
CA SER A 278 14.92 5.90 9.66
C SER A 278 15.15 7.41 9.53
N THR A 279 15.09 8.13 10.66
CA THR A 279 15.33 9.57 10.75
C THR A 279 16.34 9.88 11.82
N PHE A 280 16.74 11.16 11.91
CA PHE A 280 17.59 11.63 13.00
C PHE A 280 16.83 11.51 14.34
N GLY A 281 17.25 10.56 15.17
CA GLY A 281 16.60 10.23 16.45
C GLY A 281 15.91 8.86 16.46
N LEU A 282 15.51 8.32 15.30
CA LEU A 282 14.98 6.97 15.10
C LEU A 282 15.86 6.25 14.09
N PRO A 283 16.92 5.55 14.52
CA PRO A 283 17.91 4.98 13.60
C PRO A 283 17.41 3.77 12.82
N ASP A 284 16.30 3.17 13.23
CA ASP A 284 15.74 1.98 12.61
C ASP A 284 14.61 2.36 11.65
N SER A 285 14.46 1.61 10.57
CA SER A 285 13.29 1.65 9.70
C SER A 285 12.23 0.69 10.24
N TYR A 286 10.96 1.12 10.22
CA TYR A 286 9.84 0.32 10.74
C TYR A 286 8.87 -0.03 9.64
N ALA A 287 8.60 -1.33 9.47
CA ALA A 287 7.50 -1.80 8.62
C ALA A 287 6.35 -2.25 9.52
N ALA A 288 5.23 -1.55 9.44
CA ALA A 288 4.03 -1.85 10.20
C ALA A 288 2.98 -2.54 9.34
N MET A 289 2.38 -3.62 9.85
CA MET A 289 1.42 -4.46 9.13
C MET A 289 0.18 -4.70 9.99
N THR A 290 -0.99 -4.30 9.51
CA THR A 290 -2.24 -4.72 10.16
C THR A 290 -2.57 -6.15 9.77
N LEU A 291 -2.91 -6.98 10.75
CA LEU A 291 -3.24 -8.39 10.58
C LEU A 291 -4.75 -8.63 10.50
N THR A 292 -5.14 -9.80 10.02
CA THR A 292 -6.57 -10.16 9.87
C THR A 292 -7.28 -10.33 11.21
N ASN A 293 -6.56 -10.65 12.28
CA ASN A 293 -7.09 -10.71 13.66
C ASN A 293 -7.24 -9.34 14.31
N GLY A 294 -6.75 -8.26 13.67
CA GLY A 294 -6.81 -6.90 14.18
C GLY A 294 -5.60 -6.45 14.99
N ASP A 295 -4.56 -7.26 15.10
CA ASP A 295 -3.28 -6.85 15.68
C ASP A 295 -2.44 -6.06 14.68
N LEU A 296 -1.42 -5.37 15.17
CA LEU A 296 -0.42 -4.66 14.36
C LEU A 296 0.96 -5.31 14.58
N ALA A 297 1.46 -5.99 13.55
CA ALA A 297 2.84 -6.48 13.54
C ALA A 297 3.79 -5.38 13.09
N VAL A 298 4.87 -5.19 13.82
CA VAL A 298 5.90 -4.18 13.52
C VAL A 298 7.25 -4.87 13.37
N PHE A 299 7.87 -4.65 12.23
CA PHE A 299 9.24 -5.08 11.93
C PHE A 299 10.18 -3.90 12.06
N SER A 300 11.16 -4.00 12.93
CA SER A 300 12.26 -3.05 13.06
C SER A 300 13.49 -3.62 12.36
N SER A 301 14.11 -2.84 11.49
CA SER A 301 15.32 -3.23 10.76
C SER A 301 16.36 -2.13 10.76
N ASN A 302 17.59 -2.53 11.08
CA ASN A 302 18.79 -1.71 10.92
C ASN A 302 19.88 -2.58 10.27
N ARG A 303 20.06 -2.41 8.98
CA ARG A 303 21.01 -3.22 8.19
C ARG A 303 22.46 -2.97 8.58
N VAL A 304 22.81 -1.71 8.92
CA VAL A 304 24.17 -1.34 9.28
C VAL A 304 24.61 -2.07 10.54
N GLU A 305 23.72 -2.16 11.52
CA GLU A 305 23.97 -2.84 12.78
C GLU A 305 23.54 -4.32 12.77
N LYS A 306 23.02 -4.82 11.64
CA LYS A 306 22.52 -6.19 11.48
C LYS A 306 21.47 -6.58 12.52
N ARG A 307 20.60 -5.63 12.87
CA ARG A 307 19.46 -5.84 13.77
C ARG A 307 18.19 -6.01 12.96
N ALA A 308 17.41 -7.02 13.31
CA ALA A 308 16.07 -7.24 12.77
C ALA A 308 15.20 -7.87 13.87
N ALA A 309 14.05 -7.28 14.13
CA ALA A 309 13.15 -7.75 15.18
C ALA A 309 11.69 -7.56 14.79
N TRP A 310 10.84 -8.48 15.25
CA TRP A 310 9.39 -8.40 15.15
C TRP A 310 8.78 -8.17 16.52
N THR A 311 7.75 -7.36 16.56
CA THR A 311 6.88 -7.19 17.73
C THR A 311 5.42 -7.08 17.31
N THR A 312 4.51 -7.37 18.23
CA THR A 312 3.08 -7.25 18.00
C THR A 312 2.51 -6.20 18.94
N PHE A 313 1.76 -5.26 18.37
CA PHE A 313 0.97 -4.31 19.13
C PHE A 313 -0.49 -4.76 19.12
N THR A 314 -1.08 -4.79 20.29
CA THR A 314 -2.50 -5.05 20.50
C THR A 314 -3.16 -3.82 21.10
N THR A 315 -4.45 -3.64 20.89
CA THR A 315 -5.23 -2.58 21.50
C THR A 315 -6.52 -3.15 22.08
N ASN A 316 -7.22 -2.41 22.88
CA ASN A 316 -8.54 -2.81 23.40
C ASN A 316 -9.64 -2.89 22.31
N GLY A 317 -9.28 -2.69 21.06
CA GLY A 317 -10.11 -2.80 19.87
C GLY A 317 -9.40 -3.58 18.78
N LEU A 318 -9.35 -3.04 17.55
CA LEU A 318 -8.75 -3.69 16.39
C LEU A 318 -8.06 -2.65 15.49
N PHE A 319 -6.86 -2.94 15.02
CA PHE A 319 -6.24 -2.17 13.95
C PHE A 319 -6.85 -2.57 12.61
N SER A 320 -7.34 -1.58 11.86
CA SER A 320 -8.02 -1.78 10.58
C SER A 320 -7.11 -1.57 9.38
N SER A 321 -6.35 -0.48 9.38
CA SER A 321 -5.41 -0.13 8.31
C SER A 321 -4.23 0.67 8.85
N VAL A 322 -3.15 0.69 8.10
CA VAL A 322 -1.93 1.44 8.42
C VAL A 322 -1.43 2.18 7.20
N VAL A 323 -0.90 3.37 7.40
CA VAL A 323 -0.22 4.18 6.38
C VAL A 323 0.94 4.92 7.03
N ALA A 324 2.01 5.13 6.28
CA ALA A 324 3.13 5.97 6.71
C ALA A 324 3.20 7.22 5.81
N ILE A 325 3.49 8.34 6.42
CA ILE A 325 3.73 9.62 5.75
C ILE A 325 5.02 10.16 6.34
N GLU A 326 6.05 10.20 5.52
CA GLU A 326 7.41 10.53 5.94
C GLU A 326 7.90 9.56 7.05
N ASP A 327 8.20 10.07 8.25
CA ASP A 327 8.65 9.33 9.42
C ASP A 327 7.52 8.96 10.40
N ARG A 328 6.27 9.25 10.06
CA ARG A 328 5.11 9.09 10.94
C ARG A 328 4.22 7.94 10.45
N ILE A 329 3.81 7.10 11.38
CA ILE A 329 2.88 5.99 11.13
C ILE A 329 1.51 6.35 11.67
N PHE A 330 0.51 6.27 10.80
CA PHE A 330 -0.89 6.46 11.13
C PHE A 330 -1.65 5.15 11.01
N VAL A 331 -2.53 4.91 11.94
CA VAL A 331 -3.39 3.73 11.96
C VAL A 331 -4.85 4.13 12.11
N ASN A 332 -5.71 3.44 11.37
CA ASN A 332 -7.12 3.42 11.71
C ASN A 332 -7.36 2.26 12.69
N ALA A 333 -7.90 2.56 13.85
CA ALA A 333 -8.20 1.56 14.85
C ALA A 333 -9.65 1.71 15.33
N TYR A 334 -10.31 0.59 15.59
CA TYR A 334 -11.57 0.57 16.30
C TYR A 334 -11.28 0.54 17.80
N ASP A 335 -11.98 1.35 18.58
CA ASP A 335 -11.93 1.29 20.03
C ASP A 335 -12.82 0.15 20.59
N SER A 336 -12.88 -0.01 21.90
CA SER A 336 -13.69 -1.02 22.58
C SER A 336 -15.21 -0.86 22.35
N GLU A 337 -15.65 0.31 21.90
CA GLU A 337 -17.05 0.59 21.53
C GLU A 337 -17.31 0.44 20.03
N ASN A 338 -16.32 -0.08 19.27
CA ASN A 338 -16.38 -0.25 17.83
C ASN A 338 -16.50 1.08 17.05
N LYS A 339 -15.97 2.18 17.61
CA LYS A 339 -15.84 3.46 16.90
C LYS A 339 -14.50 3.53 16.21
N LEU A 340 -14.51 3.94 14.95
CA LEU A 340 -13.29 4.09 14.16
C LEU A 340 -12.58 5.40 14.55
N GLN A 341 -11.30 5.29 14.90
CA GLN A 341 -10.42 6.39 15.25
C GLN A 341 -9.21 6.41 14.31
N LEU A 342 -8.83 7.60 13.85
CA LEU A 342 -7.55 7.81 13.17
C LEU A 342 -6.51 8.22 14.22
N CYS A 343 -5.50 7.39 14.40
CA CYS A 343 -4.46 7.57 15.40
C CYS A 343 -3.08 7.68 14.75
N GLU A 344 -2.19 8.44 15.36
CA GLU A 344 -0.77 8.45 15.06
C GLU A 344 -0.04 7.61 16.11
N LEU A 345 0.82 6.69 15.68
CA LEU A 345 1.72 5.98 16.59
C LEU A 345 2.83 6.94 17.02
N ARG A 346 2.92 7.16 18.32
CA ARG A 346 3.96 8.02 18.91
C ARG A 346 4.70 7.29 20.00
N GLU A 347 6.00 7.53 20.07
CA GLU A 347 6.84 7.10 21.16
C GLU A 347 6.62 7.98 22.40
N ASN A 348 7.07 7.49 23.56
CA ASN A 348 7.12 8.21 24.84
C ASN A 348 5.79 8.45 25.58
N ILE A 349 4.64 8.07 25.03
CA ILE A 349 3.35 8.13 25.73
C ILE A 349 2.80 6.72 25.86
N GLY A 350 2.76 6.18 27.05
CA GLY A 350 2.30 4.82 27.34
C GLY A 350 0.76 4.70 27.41
N LEU A 351 0.05 5.41 26.55
CA LEU A 351 -1.42 5.41 26.48
C LEU A 351 -1.90 5.19 25.06
N ASP A 352 -2.84 4.27 24.89
CA ASP A 352 -3.62 4.10 23.67
C ASP A 352 -4.74 5.13 23.58
N PHE A 353 -5.12 5.51 22.37
CA PHE A 353 -6.20 6.47 22.08
C PHE A 353 -6.10 7.73 22.94
N TYR A 354 -4.88 8.23 23.12
CA TYR A 354 -4.69 9.37 24.00
C TYR A 354 -5.05 10.70 23.34
N ASN A 355 -5.45 11.63 24.19
CA ASN A 355 -5.64 13.02 23.81
C ASN A 355 -4.89 13.93 24.80
N TYR A 356 -4.43 15.09 24.32
CA TYR A 356 -3.78 16.11 25.13
C TYR A 356 -4.77 17.21 25.43
N VAL A 357 -5.17 17.33 26.68
CA VAL A 357 -6.26 18.21 27.10
C VAL A 357 -5.82 19.20 28.15
N SER A 358 -6.38 20.42 28.14
CA SER A 358 -6.13 21.45 29.14
C SER A 358 -6.92 21.19 30.43
N VAL A 359 -6.31 21.53 31.55
CA VAL A 359 -6.94 21.51 32.88
C VAL A 359 -7.36 22.92 33.24
N SER A 360 -8.64 23.10 33.56
CA SER A 360 -9.22 24.38 34.01
C SER A 360 -10.00 24.21 35.29
N SER A 361 -9.61 24.94 36.35
CA SER A 361 -10.22 24.83 37.67
C SER A 361 -10.26 23.40 38.24
N GLY A 362 -9.19 22.62 38.00
CA GLY A 362 -9.08 21.23 38.44
C GLY A 362 -9.89 20.23 37.61
N LEU A 363 -10.49 20.66 36.49
CA LEU A 363 -11.28 19.79 35.62
C LEU A 363 -10.65 19.72 34.22
N ALA A 364 -10.64 18.53 33.61
CA ALA A 364 -10.26 18.35 32.21
C ALA A 364 -11.42 17.73 31.41
N THR A 365 -11.71 18.32 30.24
CA THR A 365 -12.78 17.84 29.34
C THR A 365 -12.22 16.79 28.39
N VAL A 366 -12.79 15.59 28.37
CA VAL A 366 -12.28 14.44 27.64
C VAL A 366 -13.14 14.03 26.43
N SER A 367 -14.28 14.68 26.24
CA SER A 367 -15.14 14.51 25.05
C SER A 367 -14.45 15.10 23.80
N PRO A 368 -14.65 14.54 22.59
CA PRO A 368 -15.62 13.48 22.28
C PRO A 368 -15.10 12.05 22.41
N LEU A 369 -13.82 11.85 22.73
CA LEU A 369 -13.18 10.54 22.71
C LEU A 369 -13.69 9.64 23.85
N TYR A 370 -13.90 10.21 25.04
CA TYR A 370 -14.38 9.49 26.24
C TYR A 370 -15.68 10.07 26.75
N THR A 371 -16.54 9.19 27.25
CA THR A 371 -17.91 9.49 27.70
C THR A 371 -18.13 9.13 29.15
N HIS A 372 -19.30 9.47 29.70
CA HIS A 372 -19.67 9.17 31.08
C HIS A 372 -19.51 7.70 31.45
N ASN A 373 -18.90 7.45 32.62
CA ASN A 373 -18.50 6.15 33.19
C ASN A 373 -17.30 5.46 32.55
N ASP A 374 -16.68 6.03 31.51
CA ASP A 374 -15.40 5.50 31.04
C ASP A 374 -14.34 5.63 32.13
N VAL A 375 -13.53 4.60 32.30
CA VAL A 375 -12.33 4.65 33.14
C VAL A 375 -11.16 4.87 32.23
N ILE A 376 -10.41 5.95 32.45
CA ILE A 376 -9.26 6.36 31.67
C ILE A 376 -8.05 6.61 32.56
N ASP A 377 -6.87 6.41 32.01
CA ASP A 377 -5.59 6.67 32.68
C ASP A 377 -5.10 8.06 32.31
N VAL A 378 -4.47 8.73 33.24
CA VAL A 378 -4.09 10.14 33.10
C VAL A 378 -2.60 10.30 33.41
N LEU A 379 -1.92 10.98 32.49
CA LEU A 379 -0.53 11.41 32.67
C LEU A 379 -0.49 12.93 32.79
N GLY A 380 0.06 13.44 33.87
CA GLY A 380 0.36 14.86 34.05
C GLY A 380 1.66 15.23 33.34
N PHE A 381 1.68 16.41 32.74
CA PHE A 381 2.88 16.97 32.13
C PHE A 381 3.20 18.33 32.77
N ASP A 382 4.33 18.46 33.40
CA ASP A 382 4.78 19.67 34.10
C ASP A 382 5.62 20.62 33.22
N GLY A 383 5.81 20.27 31.96
CA GLY A 383 6.69 20.96 31.00
C GLY A 383 8.03 20.24 30.80
N THR A 384 8.39 19.30 31.65
CA THR A 384 9.63 18.52 31.59
C THR A 384 9.38 17.04 31.78
N ASN A 385 8.62 16.67 32.82
CA ASN A 385 8.39 15.29 33.23
C ASN A 385 6.93 14.88 32.93
N ILE A 386 6.76 13.58 32.72
CA ILE A 386 5.45 12.95 32.59
C ILE A 386 5.23 12.10 33.83
N ASP A 387 4.18 12.37 34.59
CA ASP A 387 3.84 11.65 35.81
C ASP A 387 2.51 10.89 35.66
N SER A 388 2.47 9.65 36.17
CA SER A 388 1.20 8.90 36.21
C SER A 388 0.34 9.43 37.37
N LEU A 389 -0.84 9.96 37.01
CA LEU A 389 -1.82 10.45 38.00
C LEU A 389 -2.81 9.35 38.40
N GLY A 390 -2.75 8.19 37.73
CA GLY A 390 -3.65 7.06 37.96
C GLY A 390 -4.87 7.05 37.06
N SER A 391 -5.87 6.25 37.44
CA SER A 391 -7.09 6.04 36.66
C SER A 391 -8.23 6.89 37.20
N PHE A 392 -9.00 7.50 36.31
CA PHE A 392 -10.11 8.40 36.63
C PHE A 392 -11.38 7.93 35.93
N THR A 393 -12.52 8.11 36.57
CA THR A 393 -13.82 7.86 35.97
C THR A 393 -14.39 9.15 35.40
N VAL A 394 -14.81 9.13 34.16
CA VAL A 394 -15.42 10.28 33.47
C VAL A 394 -16.81 10.56 34.05
N ASN A 395 -17.07 11.78 34.45
CA ASN A 395 -18.33 12.20 35.03
C ASN A 395 -19.43 12.46 33.95
N SER A 396 -20.65 12.74 34.39
CA SER A 396 -21.81 12.98 33.51
C SER A 396 -21.67 14.20 32.58
N SER A 397 -20.68 15.08 32.83
CA SER A 397 -20.36 16.23 31.98
C SER A 397 -19.17 15.95 31.04
N ASN A 398 -18.78 14.69 30.90
CA ASN A 398 -17.62 14.23 30.13
C ASN A 398 -16.30 14.89 30.57
N LYS A 399 -16.13 15.02 31.88
CA LYS A 399 -14.93 15.58 32.52
C LYS A 399 -14.36 14.65 33.57
N ILE A 400 -13.06 14.80 33.83
CA ILE A 400 -12.38 14.18 34.98
C ILE A 400 -12.01 15.25 36.00
N ASP A 401 -12.02 14.88 37.27
CA ASP A 401 -11.69 15.75 38.40
C ASP A 401 -10.23 15.52 38.84
N LEU A 402 -9.42 16.54 38.62
CA LEU A 402 -7.99 16.60 38.93
C LEU A 402 -7.70 17.63 40.05
N SER A 403 -8.69 18.01 40.86
CA SER A 403 -8.55 18.99 41.93
C SER A 403 -7.47 18.63 42.94
N ASN A 404 -7.21 17.33 43.17
CA ASN A 404 -6.15 16.82 44.04
C ASN A 404 -4.75 16.80 43.41
N HIS A 405 -4.67 17.16 42.12
CA HIS A 405 -3.42 17.19 41.34
C HIS A 405 -3.14 18.62 40.81
N ALA A 406 -3.17 19.59 41.73
CA ALA A 406 -2.90 20.98 41.42
C ALA A 406 -1.43 21.15 40.97
N GLY A 407 -1.21 21.68 39.80
CA GLY A 407 0.13 21.90 39.22
C GLY A 407 0.22 21.58 37.74
N TYR A 408 -0.69 20.78 37.24
CA TYR A 408 -0.74 20.43 35.83
C TYR A 408 -1.70 21.33 35.07
N THR A 409 -1.22 22.03 34.07
CA THR A 409 -2.04 22.85 33.15
C THR A 409 -2.59 22.03 32.01
N HIS A 410 -1.95 20.93 31.69
CA HIS A 410 -2.35 20.00 30.64
C HIS A 410 -2.07 18.55 31.09
N VAL A 411 -2.86 17.63 30.59
CA VAL A 411 -2.71 16.19 30.85
C VAL A 411 -2.94 15.39 29.56
N TYR A 412 -2.28 14.25 29.48
CA TYR A 412 -2.61 13.21 28.50
C TYR A 412 -3.65 12.28 29.12
N VAL A 413 -4.71 12.01 28.40
CA VAL A 413 -5.80 11.11 28.84
C VAL A 413 -5.96 9.99 27.83
N GLY A 414 -6.01 8.74 28.27
CA GLY A 414 -6.05 7.59 27.38
C GLY A 414 -6.31 6.27 28.10
N LYS A 415 -6.01 5.18 27.43
CA LYS A 415 -6.05 3.82 28.02
C LYS A 415 -4.61 3.32 28.12
N LYS A 416 -4.18 2.92 29.31
CA LYS A 416 -2.87 2.28 29.47
C LYS A 416 -2.88 0.91 28.79
N PHE A 417 -1.72 0.51 28.31
CA PHE A 417 -1.42 -0.82 27.82
C PHE A 417 -0.25 -1.43 28.56
N ASP A 418 -0.15 -2.75 28.54
CA ASP A 418 0.96 -3.47 29.13
C ASP A 418 2.01 -3.77 28.06
N SER A 419 3.29 -3.54 28.41
CA SER A 419 4.42 -3.99 27.59
C SER A 419 5.08 -5.18 28.23
N LYS A 420 5.44 -6.19 27.44
CA LYS A 420 6.01 -7.43 27.96
C LYS A 420 7.10 -7.97 27.05
N ILE A 421 8.24 -8.25 27.66
CA ILE A 421 9.39 -8.93 27.04
C ILE A 421 9.58 -10.25 27.80
N ILE A 422 9.58 -11.37 27.08
CA ILE A 422 9.91 -12.69 27.62
C ILE A 422 11.12 -13.20 26.86
N THR A 423 12.20 -13.54 27.57
CA THR A 423 13.36 -14.17 26.92
C THR A 423 13.03 -15.58 26.48
N ASN A 424 13.77 -16.10 25.52
CA ASN A 424 13.81 -17.53 25.33
C ASN A 424 14.35 -18.19 26.61
N PRO A 425 14.09 -19.49 26.84
CA PRO A 425 14.69 -20.22 27.95
C PRO A 425 16.21 -20.03 27.93
N VAL A 426 16.74 -19.58 29.08
CA VAL A 426 18.18 -19.31 29.18
C VAL A 426 18.91 -20.65 29.21
N ASP A 427 19.75 -20.90 28.23
CA ASP A 427 20.52 -22.14 28.12
C ASP A 427 22.01 -21.90 28.27
N ALA A 428 22.73 -22.90 28.76
CA ALA A 428 24.16 -22.87 28.93
C ALA A 428 24.79 -24.16 28.44
N THR A 429 25.98 -24.07 27.85
CA THR A 429 26.79 -25.24 27.50
C THR A 429 27.78 -25.48 28.65
N LEU A 430 27.67 -26.62 29.27
CA LEU A 430 28.58 -27.11 30.29
C LEU A 430 29.74 -27.89 29.66
N GLY A 431 30.82 -28.12 30.42
CA GLY A 431 31.93 -28.91 29.95
C GLY A 431 31.55 -30.38 29.55
N ALA A 432 30.43 -30.86 30.06
CA ALA A 432 29.87 -32.18 29.74
C ALA A 432 28.86 -32.19 28.62
N GLY A 433 28.47 -31.01 28.06
CA GLY A 433 27.47 -30.85 27.01
C GLY A 433 26.41 -29.76 27.34
N PRO A 434 25.38 -29.63 26.48
CA PRO A 434 24.31 -28.65 26.74
C PRO A 434 23.51 -29.03 28.00
N ALA A 435 23.19 -28.03 28.82
CA ALA A 435 22.36 -28.19 30.03
C ALA A 435 20.86 -28.33 29.74
N THR A 436 20.47 -28.56 28.48
CA THR A 436 19.09 -28.68 28.07
C THR A 436 18.39 -29.87 28.75
N GLY A 437 17.32 -29.58 29.48
CA GLY A 437 16.57 -30.60 30.24
C GLY A 437 16.97 -30.73 31.70
N GLU A 438 18.13 -30.19 32.11
CA GLU A 438 18.51 -30.08 33.50
C GLU A 438 17.73 -28.95 34.21
N THR A 439 17.55 -29.08 35.52
CA THR A 439 16.90 -28.05 36.33
C THR A 439 17.93 -26.94 36.64
N ARG A 440 17.59 -25.71 36.27
CA ARG A 440 18.48 -24.53 36.36
C ARG A 440 17.84 -23.42 37.16
N GLY A 441 18.64 -22.64 37.86
CA GLY A 441 18.20 -21.45 38.57
C GLY A 441 18.81 -20.18 37.96
N ILE A 442 18.04 -19.12 37.87
CA ILE A 442 18.54 -17.77 37.62
C ILE A 442 18.66 -17.10 38.98
N THR A 443 19.91 -16.77 39.42
CA THR A 443 20.16 -16.18 40.73
C THR A 443 20.17 -14.67 40.73
N ASN A 444 20.71 -14.11 39.69
CA ASN A 444 20.80 -12.67 39.52
C ASN A 444 20.50 -12.24 38.11
N ILE A 445 19.74 -11.15 37.95
CA ILE A 445 19.39 -10.56 36.70
C ILE A 445 19.83 -9.11 36.73
N VAL A 446 20.73 -8.72 35.84
CA VAL A 446 21.17 -7.34 35.68
C VAL A 446 20.53 -6.80 34.39
N VAL A 447 19.68 -5.80 34.53
CA VAL A 447 19.03 -5.11 33.43
C VAL A 447 19.68 -3.75 33.26
N ASP A 448 20.07 -3.43 32.03
CA ASP A 448 20.56 -2.12 31.64
C ASP A 448 19.41 -1.30 31.08
N PHE A 449 18.94 -0.33 31.84
CA PHE A 449 17.85 0.57 31.50
C PHE A 449 18.38 1.89 30.94
N LYS A 450 17.61 2.50 30.08
CA LYS A 450 17.78 3.87 29.61
C LYS A 450 16.47 4.63 29.77
N ASP A 451 16.53 5.83 30.34
CA ASP A 451 15.39 6.75 30.49
C ASP A 451 14.10 6.05 31.00
N THR A 452 14.27 5.12 31.97
CA THR A 452 13.22 4.26 32.50
C THR A 452 12.70 4.77 33.84
N ARG A 453 11.38 4.82 34.00
CA ARG A 453 10.73 5.22 35.26
C ARG A 453 9.98 4.08 35.96
N SER A 454 9.46 3.13 35.21
CA SER A 454 8.76 1.97 35.75
C SER A 454 9.08 0.72 34.95
N ALA A 455 9.32 -0.38 35.65
CA ALA A 455 9.49 -1.71 35.11
C ALA A 455 9.22 -2.78 36.18
N LYS A 456 8.97 -4.01 35.75
CA LYS A 456 8.82 -5.17 36.62
C LYS A 456 9.61 -6.33 36.04
N VAL A 457 10.59 -6.84 36.79
CA VAL A 457 11.45 -7.94 36.34
C VAL A 457 11.18 -9.17 37.19
N ASN A 458 10.73 -10.26 36.58
CA ASN A 458 10.31 -11.49 37.26
C ASN A 458 9.45 -11.19 38.51
N ASN A 459 8.37 -10.42 38.34
CA ASN A 459 7.47 -9.95 39.39
C ASN A 459 8.06 -9.00 40.45
N LYS A 460 9.28 -8.50 40.26
CA LYS A 460 9.89 -7.51 41.17
C LYS A 460 9.77 -6.11 40.60
N PRO A 461 9.05 -5.21 41.27
CA PRO A 461 8.83 -3.87 40.75
C PRO A 461 10.10 -3.02 40.87
N PHE A 462 10.29 -2.14 39.91
CA PHE A 462 11.23 -1.06 39.87
C PHE A 462 10.48 0.22 39.47
N ILE A 463 10.34 1.15 40.39
CA ILE A 463 9.65 2.43 40.17
C ILE A 463 10.55 3.52 40.76
N VAL A 464 10.76 4.58 40.02
CA VAL A 464 11.58 5.74 40.41
C VAL A 464 10.82 7.03 40.04
N GLU A 465 11.10 8.08 40.85
CA GLU A 465 10.49 9.41 40.66
C GLU A 465 11.10 10.13 39.46
N GLU A 466 12.40 9.98 39.25
CA GLU A 466 13.13 10.57 38.14
C GLU A 466 13.55 9.50 37.12
N SER A 467 13.81 9.92 35.89
CA SER A 467 14.27 9.02 34.83
C SER A 467 15.62 8.39 35.19
N PHE A 468 15.70 7.07 35.13
CA PHE A 468 16.87 6.28 35.47
C PHE A 468 17.54 5.72 34.21
N THR A 469 18.86 5.96 34.12
CA THR A 469 19.71 5.34 33.10
C THR A 469 20.87 4.62 33.84
N GLY A 470 21.03 3.33 33.58
CA GLY A 470 22.07 2.50 34.15
C GLY A 470 21.64 1.07 34.44
N LYS A 471 22.52 0.33 35.12
CA LYS A 471 22.30 -1.09 35.44
C LYS A 471 21.59 -1.26 36.77
N ARG A 472 20.60 -2.14 36.81
CA ARG A 472 19.86 -2.52 38.00
C ARG A 472 19.86 -4.02 38.20
N GLU A 473 20.14 -4.48 39.43
CA GLU A 473 20.14 -5.89 39.78
C GLU A 473 18.82 -6.33 40.40
N PHE A 474 18.36 -7.51 39.97
CA PHE A 474 17.18 -8.18 40.52
C PHE A 474 17.55 -9.62 40.89
N ARG A 475 17.43 -9.95 42.15
CA ARG A 475 17.65 -11.34 42.59
C ARG A 475 16.46 -12.19 42.21
N SER A 476 16.71 -13.34 41.64
CA SER A 476 15.67 -14.35 41.33
C SER A 476 15.91 -15.59 42.19
N LEU A 477 14.83 -16.27 42.53
CA LEU A 477 14.88 -17.51 43.30
C LEU A 477 13.99 -18.53 42.62
N GLY A 478 14.48 -19.76 42.56
CA GLY A 478 13.75 -20.88 42.02
C GLY A 478 14.59 -21.64 40.99
N TYR A 479 14.20 -22.91 40.78
CA TYR A 479 14.81 -23.79 39.83
C TYR A 479 13.71 -24.30 38.87
N GLU A 480 13.96 -24.16 37.58
CA GLU A 480 13.06 -24.58 36.52
C GLU A 480 13.81 -25.28 35.39
N ARG A 481 13.14 -26.11 34.61
CA ARG A 481 13.76 -26.74 33.43
C ARG A 481 13.99 -25.75 32.30
N ASN A 482 13.12 -24.77 32.17
CA ASN A 482 13.16 -23.74 31.13
C ASN A 482 13.05 -22.33 31.75
N PRO A 483 14.09 -21.89 32.49
CA PRO A 483 14.04 -20.58 33.15
C PRO A 483 14.01 -19.48 32.11
N GLN A 484 13.04 -18.59 32.25
CA GLN A 484 12.86 -17.39 31.41
C GLN A 484 12.89 -16.14 32.25
N ILE A 485 13.27 -15.03 31.66
CA ILE A 485 13.20 -13.72 32.30
C ILE A 485 12.05 -12.95 31.64
N THR A 486 11.19 -12.42 32.49
CA THR A 486 10.07 -11.58 32.06
C THR A 486 10.32 -10.15 32.53
N ILE A 487 10.27 -9.20 31.60
CA ILE A 487 10.30 -7.76 31.89
C ILE A 487 8.94 -7.22 31.44
N GLU A 488 8.24 -6.59 32.36
CA GLU A 488 6.89 -6.05 32.13
C GLU A 488 6.84 -4.58 32.51
N GLN A 489 5.97 -3.85 31.86
CA GLN A 489 5.54 -2.53 32.24
C GLN A 489 4.02 -2.46 32.24
N ASN A 490 3.46 -2.12 33.39
CA ASN A 490 2.02 -2.00 33.62
C ASN A 490 1.60 -0.55 33.94
N ASP A 491 2.58 0.36 34.08
CA ASP A 491 2.33 1.78 34.26
C ASP A 491 2.62 2.53 32.96
N PRO A 492 1.86 3.56 32.61
CA PRO A 492 2.04 4.30 31.36
C PRO A 492 3.23 5.27 31.38
N LEU A 493 4.36 4.83 31.96
CA LEU A 493 5.61 5.58 32.11
C LEU A 493 6.68 5.04 31.14
N PRO A 494 7.70 5.82 30.79
CA PRO A 494 8.75 5.37 29.88
C PRO A 494 9.51 4.15 30.40
N MET A 495 9.79 3.17 29.52
CA MET A 495 10.68 2.03 29.77
C MET A 495 11.50 1.73 28.52
N GLN A 496 12.81 1.73 28.65
CA GLN A 496 13.72 1.28 27.60
C GLN A 496 14.75 0.32 28.21
N VAL A 497 14.89 -0.87 27.60
CA VAL A 497 15.84 -1.91 27.99
C VAL A 497 16.91 -2.02 26.92
N ASN A 498 18.16 -1.70 27.27
CA ASN A 498 19.30 -1.79 26.36
C ASN A 498 19.96 -3.16 26.38
N GLY A 499 19.93 -3.84 27.51
CA GLY A 499 20.60 -5.11 27.69
C GLY A 499 20.17 -5.88 28.91
N LEU A 500 20.46 -7.17 28.88
CA LEU A 500 20.16 -8.10 29.98
C LEU A 500 21.33 -9.05 30.18
N VAL A 501 21.72 -9.27 31.42
CA VAL A 501 22.67 -10.29 31.81
C VAL A 501 22.05 -11.14 32.91
N ALA A 502 22.11 -12.46 32.74
CA ALA A 502 21.61 -13.43 33.72
C ALA A 502 22.73 -14.30 34.28
N GLU A 503 22.76 -14.48 35.59
CA GLU A 503 23.64 -15.44 36.28
C GLU A 503 22.88 -16.74 36.52
N LEU A 504 23.43 -17.85 35.99
CA LEU A 504 22.81 -19.15 36.04
C LEU A 504 23.53 -20.06 37.06
N ILE A 505 22.73 -20.86 37.76
CA ILE A 505 23.18 -22.03 38.51
C ILE A 505 22.50 -23.26 37.91
N VAL A 506 23.31 -24.27 37.63
CA VAL A 506 22.89 -25.58 37.13
C VAL A 506 23.04 -26.63 38.21
#